data_ef49faafe6120cebe9123ee53094fc55
#
_entry.id   ef49faafe6120cebe9123ee53094fc55
#
_cell.length_a   1.000
_cell.length_b   1.000
_cell.length_c   1.000
_cell.angle_alpha   90.00
_cell.angle_beta   90.00
_cell.angle_gamma   90.00
#
_symmetry.space_group_name_H-M   'P 1'
#
loop_
_entity.id
_entity.type
_entity.pdbx_description
1 polymer ?
#
loop_
_entity_poly.entity_id
_entity_poly.type
_entity_poly.pdbx_seq_one_letter_code
_entity_poly.pdbx_strand_id
1 'polypeptide(L)'
;IVALAENNPDRGIKYRHAWNVVRLGDAYYHLDATFDNSLQRGTPRYDYFNLDDRHIFRDHETLVLPLPPCTADKGYYYRPLSFTKPEDVENRARQALRKKQPHFVFHWRGGGLNREILTDLLNRCAAAAAERGKCVSCSVNTAQAVVQLDFTDAPAGEALLGQQPDEGNEL
;
A
#
# COMPACT_ATOMS: atom_id res chain seq x y z
N ILE A 1 15.86 -15.48 14.42
CA ILE A 1 15.48 -16.75 13.75
C ILE A 1 15.28 -16.43 12.28
N VAL A 2 15.71 -17.33 11.42
CA VAL A 2 15.49 -17.22 9.97
C VAL A 2 14.40 -18.23 9.59
N ALA A 3 13.33 -17.73 8.98
CA ALA A 3 12.31 -18.54 8.34
C ALA A 3 12.72 -18.80 6.88
N LEU A 4 12.46 -20.01 6.39
CA LEU A 4 12.82 -20.43 5.05
C LEU A 4 11.57 -20.89 4.29
N ALA A 5 11.47 -20.50 3.03
CA ALA A 5 10.47 -20.99 2.09
C ALA A 5 11.12 -21.67 0.90
N GLU A 6 10.45 -22.66 0.33
CA GLU A 6 10.81 -23.26 -0.94
C GLU A 6 9.79 -22.97 -2.02
N ASN A 7 10.21 -23.25 -3.25
CA ASN A 7 9.32 -23.17 -4.39
C ASN A 7 8.20 -24.22 -4.24
N ASN A 8 6.96 -23.77 -4.21
CA ASN A 8 5.78 -24.61 -4.17
C ASN A 8 4.81 -24.15 -5.28
N PRO A 9 4.91 -24.73 -6.50
CA PRO A 9 4.08 -24.36 -7.63
C PRO A 9 2.59 -24.54 -7.38
N ASP A 10 2.19 -25.55 -6.61
CA ASP A 10 0.80 -25.85 -6.30
C ASP A 10 0.12 -24.75 -5.46
N ARG A 11 0.93 -23.97 -4.74
CA ARG A 11 0.51 -22.82 -3.94
C ARG A 11 0.92 -21.49 -4.54
N GLY A 12 1.46 -21.48 -5.75
CA GLY A 12 1.88 -20.26 -6.44
C GLY A 12 3.16 -19.63 -5.91
N ILE A 13 3.89 -20.33 -5.01
CA ILE A 13 5.17 -19.87 -4.46
C ILE A 13 6.27 -20.25 -5.46
N LYS A 14 6.87 -19.25 -6.09
CA LYS A 14 7.74 -19.45 -7.26
C LYS A 14 9.24 -19.48 -6.95
N TYR A 15 9.65 -19.18 -5.72
CA TYR A 15 11.08 -19.08 -5.40
C TYR A 15 11.40 -19.49 -3.97
N ARG A 16 12.64 -19.89 -3.80
CA ARG A 16 13.25 -20.02 -2.48
C ARG A 16 13.41 -18.64 -1.88
N HIS A 17 13.01 -18.50 -0.63
CA HIS A 17 13.05 -17.25 0.08
C HIS A 17 13.40 -17.44 1.54
N ALA A 18 13.95 -16.41 2.15
CA ALA A 18 14.27 -16.38 3.56
C ALA A 18 13.95 -15.01 4.15
N TRP A 19 13.34 -15.01 5.32
CA TRP A 19 13.07 -13.79 6.07
C TRP A 19 13.35 -13.97 7.55
N ASN A 20 13.24 -12.93 8.34
CA ASN A 20 13.56 -12.96 9.75
C ASN A 20 12.32 -13.06 10.64
N VAL A 21 12.44 -13.82 11.73
CA VAL A 21 11.55 -13.72 12.88
C VAL A 21 12.34 -13.10 14.02
N VAL A 22 11.93 -11.94 14.48
CA VAL A 22 12.59 -11.14 15.50
C VAL A 22 11.77 -11.10 16.78
N ARG A 23 12.46 -11.04 17.93
CA ARG A 23 11.82 -10.83 19.22
C ARG A 23 11.94 -9.36 19.65
N LEU A 24 10.83 -8.74 19.97
CA LEU A 24 10.76 -7.38 20.50
C LEU A 24 9.99 -7.42 21.83
N GLY A 25 10.71 -7.25 22.92
CA GLY A 25 10.13 -7.47 24.26
C GLY A 25 9.68 -8.92 24.43
N ASP A 26 8.40 -9.13 24.70
CA ASP A 26 7.80 -10.44 24.92
C ASP A 26 7.08 -11.02 23.69
N ALA A 27 7.14 -10.34 22.55
CA ALA A 27 6.48 -10.74 21.31
C ALA A 27 7.47 -11.04 20.19
N TYR A 28 7.06 -11.94 19.28
CA TYR A 28 7.77 -12.23 18.05
C TYR A 28 7.02 -11.60 16.87
N TYR A 29 7.78 -11.22 15.83
CA TYR A 29 7.29 -10.60 14.62
C TYR A 29 8.08 -11.10 13.41
N HIS A 30 7.42 -11.18 12.26
CA HIS A 30 8.07 -11.39 10.99
C HIS A 30 8.60 -10.06 10.42
N LEU A 31 9.76 -10.13 9.78
CA LEU A 31 10.42 -9.02 9.12
C LEU A 31 11.05 -9.51 7.81
N ASP A 32 10.59 -8.99 6.68
CA ASP A 32 11.15 -9.28 5.37
C ASP A 32 11.66 -8.03 4.67
N ALA A 33 12.93 -7.74 4.90
CA ALA A 33 13.58 -6.59 4.29
C ALA A 33 13.76 -6.73 2.77
N THR A 34 13.79 -7.95 2.24
CA THR A 34 13.92 -8.19 0.79
C THR A 34 12.65 -7.76 0.08
N PHE A 35 11.49 -8.16 0.59
CA PHE A 35 10.19 -7.74 0.05
C PHE A 35 9.98 -6.25 0.22
N ASP A 36 10.25 -5.68 1.40
CA ASP A 36 10.18 -4.24 1.62
C ASP A 36 11.06 -3.47 0.63
N ASN A 37 12.30 -3.91 0.43
CA ASN A 37 13.21 -3.28 -0.52
C ASN A 37 12.73 -3.37 -1.98
N SER A 38 12.12 -4.49 -2.38
CA SER A 38 11.59 -4.69 -3.74
C SER A 38 10.41 -3.76 -4.07
N LEU A 39 9.68 -3.32 -3.06
CA LEU A 39 8.52 -2.44 -3.20
C LEU A 39 8.87 -0.95 -3.24
N GLN A 40 10.12 -0.58 -2.95
CA GLN A 40 10.54 0.83 -2.90
C GLN A 40 10.40 1.51 -4.26
N ARG A 41 9.81 2.71 -4.25
CA ARG A 41 9.67 3.60 -5.39
C ARG A 41 10.12 5.01 -4.97
N GLY A 42 11.43 5.16 -4.75
CA GLY A 42 12.01 6.41 -4.25
C GLY A 42 11.79 6.69 -2.75
N THR A 43 10.99 5.89 -2.08
CA THR A 43 10.73 5.97 -0.63
C THR A 43 10.80 4.59 0.01
N PRO A 44 11.30 4.48 1.25
CA PRO A 44 11.30 3.22 1.97
C PRO A 44 9.89 2.68 2.17
N ARG A 45 9.73 1.37 2.00
CA ARG A 45 8.51 0.63 2.29
C ARG A 45 8.73 -0.26 3.52
N TYR A 46 7.67 -0.46 4.30
CA TYR A 46 7.67 -1.24 5.53
C TYR A 46 6.44 -2.15 5.61
N ASP A 47 6.05 -2.70 4.46
CA ASP A 47 4.87 -3.55 4.30
C ASP A 47 5.01 -4.87 5.06
N TYR A 48 6.26 -5.35 5.14
CA TYR A 48 6.64 -6.61 5.80
C TYR A 48 7.44 -6.39 7.08
N PHE A 49 7.28 -5.23 7.71
CA PHE A 49 8.00 -4.88 8.93
C PHE A 49 7.14 -5.11 10.17
N ASN A 50 7.53 -6.07 11.01
CA ASN A 50 6.85 -6.47 12.23
C ASN A 50 5.43 -7.01 12.01
N LEU A 51 5.27 -7.90 11.03
CA LEU A 51 4.02 -8.60 10.78
C LEU A 51 3.77 -9.73 11.79
N ASP A 52 2.50 -9.98 12.03
CA ASP A 52 2.04 -11.22 12.68
C ASP A 52 1.91 -12.38 11.68
N ASP A 53 1.64 -13.60 12.18
CA ASP A 53 1.45 -14.79 11.36
C ASP A 53 0.30 -14.62 10.34
N ARG A 54 -0.79 -13.94 10.72
CA ARG A 54 -1.96 -13.76 9.84
C ARG A 54 -1.65 -12.89 8.62
N HIS A 55 -0.70 -11.96 8.75
CA HIS A 55 -0.32 -11.07 7.65
C HIS A 55 0.77 -11.69 6.80
N ILE A 56 1.85 -12.20 7.40
CA ILE A 56 2.96 -12.75 6.61
C ILE A 56 2.52 -13.94 5.76
N PHE A 57 1.67 -14.84 6.29
CA PHE A 57 1.23 -16.05 5.58
C PHE A 57 0.13 -15.80 4.54
N ARG A 58 -0.16 -14.56 4.19
CA ARG A 58 -0.98 -14.23 3.01
C ARG A 58 -0.24 -14.51 1.70
N ASP A 59 1.07 -14.35 1.70
CA ASP A 59 1.93 -14.49 0.52
C ASP A 59 3.28 -15.17 0.81
N HIS A 60 3.51 -15.58 2.06
CA HIS A 60 4.67 -16.38 2.47
C HIS A 60 4.22 -17.75 2.97
N GLU A 61 5.10 -18.74 2.81
CA GLU A 61 4.94 -20.05 3.39
C GLU A 61 6.29 -20.50 3.97
N THR A 62 6.27 -21.11 5.15
CA THR A 62 7.49 -21.62 5.78
C THR A 62 7.67 -23.11 5.51
N LEU A 63 8.88 -23.49 5.13
CA LEU A 63 9.31 -24.89 4.97
C LEU A 63 9.61 -25.55 6.31
N VAL A 64 10.14 -24.77 7.26
CA VAL A 64 10.61 -25.28 8.56
C VAL A 64 9.68 -24.83 9.67
N LEU A 65 9.08 -25.78 10.35
CA LEU A 65 8.23 -25.59 11.51
C LEU A 65 8.79 -26.36 12.73
N PRO A 66 8.49 -25.94 13.98
CA PRO A 66 7.71 -24.75 14.33
C PRO A 66 8.55 -23.46 14.39
N LEU A 67 7.95 -22.34 13.96
CA LEU A 67 8.43 -21.01 14.28
C LEU A 67 7.80 -20.54 15.62
N PRO A 68 8.44 -19.61 16.34
CA PRO A 68 7.78 -18.94 17.44
C PRO A 68 6.51 -18.26 16.95
N PRO A 69 5.37 -18.37 17.66
CA PRO A 69 4.12 -17.74 17.24
C PRO A 69 4.22 -16.21 17.26
N CYS A 70 3.93 -15.58 16.13
CA CYS A 70 3.91 -14.13 15.97
C CYS A 70 2.44 -13.66 16.00
N THR A 71 1.88 -13.51 17.21
CA THR A 71 0.45 -13.21 17.40
C THR A 71 0.15 -11.74 17.66
N ALA A 72 1.17 -10.92 17.88
CA ALA A 72 1.01 -9.51 18.22
C ALA A 72 1.02 -8.64 16.96
N ASP A 73 0.02 -7.76 16.83
CA ASP A 73 -0.10 -6.81 15.72
C ASP A 73 0.37 -5.39 16.08
N LYS A 74 0.56 -5.12 17.37
CA LYS A 74 0.89 -3.77 17.90
C LYS A 74 2.22 -3.22 17.40
N GLY A 75 3.13 -4.08 16.93
CA GLY A 75 4.43 -3.72 16.38
C GLY A 75 4.41 -3.40 14.88
N TYR A 76 3.28 -3.62 14.19
CA TYR A 76 3.19 -3.37 12.76
C TYR A 76 3.42 -1.88 12.42
N TYR A 77 4.30 -1.63 11.45
CA TYR A 77 4.74 -0.27 11.13
C TYR A 77 3.59 0.66 10.71
N TYR A 78 2.68 0.17 9.85
CA TYR A 78 1.56 0.98 9.36
C TYR A 78 0.32 0.96 10.27
N ARG A 79 0.40 0.42 11.47
CA ARG A 79 -0.75 0.44 12.40
C ARG A 79 -1.35 1.83 12.60
N PRO A 80 -0.56 2.92 12.80
CA PRO A 80 -1.10 4.28 12.92
C PRO A 80 -1.68 4.85 11.62
N LEU A 81 -1.38 4.21 10.48
CA LEU A 81 -1.84 4.57 9.15
C LEU A 81 -2.79 3.50 8.57
N SER A 82 -3.47 2.75 9.44
CA SER A 82 -4.45 1.74 9.05
C SER A 82 -5.86 2.33 9.11
N PHE A 83 -6.60 2.20 8.01
CA PHE A 83 -7.93 2.77 7.84
C PHE A 83 -8.95 1.70 7.47
N THR A 84 -10.20 1.91 7.90
CA THR A 84 -11.35 1.05 7.60
C THR A 84 -12.43 1.76 6.80
N LYS A 85 -12.33 3.09 6.66
CA LYS A 85 -13.29 3.93 5.95
C LYS A 85 -12.59 4.76 4.87
N PRO A 86 -13.14 4.85 3.66
CA PRO A 86 -12.57 5.65 2.59
C PRO A 86 -12.40 7.14 2.95
N GLU A 87 -13.34 7.69 3.72
CA GLU A 87 -13.32 9.09 4.15
C GLU A 87 -12.09 9.41 5.01
N ASP A 88 -11.66 8.45 5.86
CA ASP A 88 -10.49 8.64 6.72
C ASP A 88 -9.18 8.65 5.88
N VAL A 89 -9.12 7.82 4.84
CA VAL A 89 -8.01 7.82 3.86
C VAL A 89 -7.96 9.16 3.13
N GLU A 90 -9.09 9.63 2.61
CA GLU A 90 -9.20 10.93 1.93
C GLU A 90 -8.76 12.07 2.85
N ASN A 91 -9.27 12.12 4.07
CA ASN A 91 -8.92 13.16 5.05
C ASN A 91 -7.41 13.16 5.35
N ARG A 92 -6.82 11.98 5.45
CA ARG A 92 -5.38 11.84 5.69
C ARG A 92 -4.56 12.24 4.47
N ALA A 93 -5.01 11.92 3.24
CA ALA A 93 -4.40 12.39 2.00
C ALA A 93 -4.45 13.92 1.90
N ARG A 94 -5.60 14.55 2.20
CA ARG A 94 -5.74 16.01 2.28
C ARG A 94 -4.77 16.63 3.29
N GLN A 95 -4.55 15.97 4.43
CA GLN A 95 -3.58 16.43 5.42
C GLN A 95 -2.14 16.34 4.88
N ALA A 96 -1.77 15.24 4.20
CA ALA A 96 -0.47 15.07 3.59
C ALA A 96 -0.19 16.16 2.54
N LEU A 97 -1.17 16.42 1.67
CA LEU A 97 -1.12 17.49 0.66
C LEU A 97 -0.97 18.89 1.28
N ARG A 98 -1.70 19.20 2.37
CA ARG A 98 -1.53 20.48 3.10
C ARG A 98 -0.11 20.63 3.66
N LYS A 99 0.49 19.54 4.13
CA LYS A 99 1.86 19.50 4.64
C LYS A 99 2.92 19.42 3.54
N LYS A 100 2.51 19.47 2.26
CA LYS A 100 3.39 19.33 1.09
C LYS A 100 4.23 18.05 1.12
N GLN A 101 3.68 16.98 1.69
CA GLN A 101 4.34 15.67 1.66
C GLN A 101 4.30 15.13 0.22
N PRO A 102 5.42 14.62 -0.32
CA PRO A 102 5.46 14.14 -1.70
C PRO A 102 4.74 12.81 -1.88
N HIS A 103 4.51 12.09 -0.81
CA HIS A 103 3.83 10.80 -0.81
C HIS A 103 3.03 10.57 0.48
N PHE A 104 2.11 9.62 0.41
CA PHE A 104 1.32 9.12 1.53
C PHE A 104 1.16 7.61 1.41
N VAL A 105 1.51 6.86 2.47
CA VAL A 105 1.34 5.40 2.52
C VAL A 105 0.28 5.08 3.55
N PHE A 106 -0.60 4.10 3.23
CA PHE A 106 -1.60 3.61 4.16
C PHE A 106 -1.85 2.12 4.00
N HIS A 107 -2.32 1.49 5.08
CA HIS A 107 -2.79 0.12 5.12
C HIS A 107 -4.32 0.11 5.18
N TRP A 108 -4.96 -0.65 4.29
CA TRP A 108 -6.40 -0.78 4.25
C TRP A 108 -6.87 -1.96 5.08
N ARG A 109 -7.85 -1.73 5.97
CA ARG A 109 -8.48 -2.74 6.84
C ARG A 109 -10.01 -2.76 6.73
N GLY A 110 -10.58 -2.05 5.78
CA GLY A 110 -12.04 -1.96 5.58
C GLY A 110 -12.63 -3.13 4.77
N GLY A 111 -12.01 -4.30 4.83
CA GLY A 111 -12.35 -5.48 4.04
C GLY A 111 -11.28 -5.80 2.99
N GLY A 112 -11.59 -6.71 2.06
CA GLY A 112 -10.67 -7.05 0.98
C GLY A 112 -10.38 -5.86 0.08
N LEU A 113 -9.12 -5.59 -0.22
CA LEU A 113 -8.72 -4.53 -1.16
C LEU A 113 -8.93 -5.02 -2.60
N ASN A 114 -10.19 -5.07 -3.02
CA ASN A 114 -10.57 -5.40 -4.39
C ASN A 114 -10.47 -4.17 -5.33
N ARG A 115 -10.71 -4.39 -6.61
CA ARG A 115 -10.62 -3.33 -7.64
C ARG A 115 -11.60 -2.17 -7.39
N GLU A 116 -12.80 -2.45 -6.95
CA GLU A 116 -13.84 -1.46 -6.71
C GLU A 116 -13.45 -0.52 -5.56
N ILE A 117 -13.08 -1.09 -4.41
CA ILE A 117 -12.61 -0.35 -3.24
C ILE A 117 -11.36 0.47 -3.57
N LEU A 118 -10.39 -0.15 -4.26
CA LEU A 118 -9.17 0.56 -4.64
C LEU A 118 -9.48 1.74 -5.57
N THR A 119 -10.39 1.56 -6.53
CA THR A 119 -10.80 2.63 -7.44
C THR A 119 -11.48 3.79 -6.69
N ASP A 120 -12.39 3.49 -5.74
CA ASP A 120 -13.02 4.55 -4.92
C ASP A 120 -11.98 5.32 -4.10
N LEU A 121 -11.07 4.62 -3.42
CA LEU A 121 -9.99 5.24 -2.65
C LEU A 121 -9.10 6.14 -3.51
N LEU A 122 -8.72 5.66 -4.69
CA LEU A 122 -7.86 6.43 -5.62
C LEU A 122 -8.59 7.66 -6.18
N ASN A 123 -9.86 7.53 -6.57
CA ASN A 123 -10.65 8.65 -7.08
C ASN A 123 -10.81 9.76 -6.04
N ARG A 124 -11.11 9.42 -4.79
CA ARG A 124 -11.19 10.38 -3.68
C ARG A 124 -9.87 11.11 -3.45
N CYS A 125 -8.78 10.36 -3.41
CA CYS A 125 -7.44 10.95 -3.21
C CYS A 125 -7.00 11.80 -4.42
N ALA A 126 -7.33 11.38 -5.65
CA ALA A 126 -7.05 12.15 -6.87
C ALA A 126 -7.84 13.46 -6.91
N ALA A 127 -9.13 13.44 -6.55
CA ALA A 127 -9.94 14.65 -6.44
C ALA A 127 -9.33 15.64 -5.42
N ALA A 128 -8.94 15.15 -4.24
CA ALA A 128 -8.29 15.97 -3.22
C ALA A 128 -6.93 16.55 -3.67
N ALA A 129 -6.19 15.81 -4.50
CA ALA A 129 -4.92 16.28 -5.06
C ALA A 129 -5.14 17.33 -6.16
N ALA A 130 -6.12 17.12 -7.04
CA ALA A 130 -6.47 18.05 -8.12
C ALA A 130 -6.85 19.43 -7.60
N GLU A 131 -7.56 19.52 -6.46
CA GLU A 131 -7.87 20.80 -5.77
C GLU A 131 -6.60 21.61 -5.41
N ARG A 132 -5.43 20.98 -5.48
CA ARG A 132 -4.13 21.59 -5.16
C ARG A 132 -3.15 21.58 -6.34
N GLY A 133 -3.67 21.35 -7.55
CA GLY A 133 -2.86 21.30 -8.77
C GLY A 133 -1.89 20.12 -8.77
N LYS A 134 -2.23 19.01 -8.10
CA LYS A 134 -1.42 17.79 -8.05
C LYS A 134 -2.09 16.64 -8.78
N CYS A 135 -1.27 15.78 -9.38
CA CYS A 135 -1.64 14.46 -9.87
C CYS A 135 -1.25 13.38 -8.84
N VAL A 136 -1.91 12.23 -8.94
CA VAL A 136 -1.66 11.07 -8.09
C VAL A 136 -1.25 9.89 -8.95
N SER A 137 -0.13 9.26 -8.59
CA SER A 137 0.19 7.89 -9.00
C SER A 137 0.18 6.97 -7.79
N CYS A 138 0.00 5.67 -8.00
CA CYS A 138 -0.07 4.72 -6.90
C CYS A 138 0.81 3.49 -7.11
N SER A 139 1.25 2.92 -6.00
CA SER A 139 1.88 1.60 -5.91
C SER A 139 1.15 0.79 -4.84
N VAL A 140 0.73 -0.42 -5.20
CA VAL A 140 -0.14 -1.25 -4.37
C VAL A 140 0.51 -2.60 -4.08
N ASN A 141 0.59 -2.94 -2.80
CA ASN A 141 0.81 -4.31 -2.35
C ASN A 141 -0.54 -4.92 -1.98
N THR A 142 -1.11 -5.70 -2.87
CA THR A 142 -2.45 -6.28 -2.69
C THR A 142 -2.48 -7.35 -1.59
N ALA A 143 -1.40 -8.13 -1.43
CA ALA A 143 -1.31 -9.15 -0.40
C ALA A 143 -1.38 -8.55 1.00
N GLN A 144 -0.64 -7.48 1.24
CA GLN A 144 -0.62 -6.78 2.52
C GLN A 144 -1.64 -5.63 2.61
N ALA A 145 -2.39 -5.38 1.53
CA ALA A 145 -3.36 -4.27 1.44
C ALA A 145 -2.74 -2.90 1.78
N VAL A 146 -1.51 -2.66 1.34
CA VAL A 146 -0.78 -1.39 1.53
C VAL A 146 -0.74 -0.63 0.22
N VAL A 147 -1.12 0.64 0.28
CA VAL A 147 -1.15 1.56 -0.88
C VAL A 147 -0.23 2.74 -0.59
N GLN A 148 0.67 3.04 -1.52
CA GLN A 148 1.42 4.30 -1.58
C GLN A 148 0.82 5.17 -2.65
N LEU A 149 0.58 6.43 -2.32
CA LEU A 149 0.21 7.51 -3.24
C LEU A 149 1.38 8.46 -3.36
N ASP A 150 1.77 8.77 -4.59
CA ASP A 150 2.80 9.77 -4.88
C ASP A 150 2.12 10.99 -5.53
N PHE A 151 2.43 12.18 -4.98
CA PHE A 151 1.85 13.46 -5.40
C PHE A 151 2.86 14.22 -6.25
N THR A 152 2.55 14.45 -7.53
CA THR A 152 3.37 15.20 -8.45
C THR A 152 2.63 16.46 -8.91
N ASP A 153 3.35 17.48 -9.40
CA ASP A 153 2.69 18.63 -10.00
C ASP A 153 1.94 18.22 -11.27
N ALA A 154 0.75 18.78 -11.45
CA ALA A 154 0.01 18.59 -12.69
C ALA A 154 0.81 19.24 -13.85
N PRO A 155 0.87 18.60 -15.03
CA PRO A 155 1.55 19.19 -16.18
C PRO A 155 0.96 20.56 -16.50
N ALA A 156 1.83 21.56 -16.64
CA ALA A 156 1.41 22.89 -17.07
C ALA A 156 0.94 22.79 -18.54
N GLY A 157 -0.38 22.76 -18.77
CA GLY A 157 -0.90 22.77 -20.15
C GLY A 157 -2.26 22.13 -20.42
N GLU A 158 -2.87 21.43 -19.50
CA GLU A 158 -4.26 20.93 -19.67
C GLU A 158 -5.26 21.68 -18.80
N ALA A 159 -5.17 23.01 -18.78
CA ALA A 159 -6.25 23.83 -18.34
C ALA A 159 -7.25 23.95 -19.52
N LEU A 160 -8.33 23.15 -19.45
CA LEU A 160 -9.64 23.41 -20.08
C LEU A 160 -9.60 23.80 -21.58
N LEU A 161 -9.40 22.86 -22.46
CA LEU A 161 -10.10 22.91 -23.74
C LEU A 161 -11.54 22.49 -23.47
N GLY A 162 -12.36 23.47 -23.04
CA GLY A 162 -13.80 23.37 -23.03
C GLY A 162 -14.26 22.97 -24.43
N GLN A 163 -15.03 21.90 -24.51
CA GLN A 163 -15.83 21.60 -25.67
C GLN A 163 -16.72 22.81 -25.95
N GLN A 164 -16.39 23.57 -27.00
CA GLN A 164 -17.38 24.42 -27.65
C GLN A 164 -18.38 23.50 -28.37
N PRO A 165 -19.68 23.69 -28.17
CA PRO A 165 -20.66 22.99 -28.98
C PRO A 165 -20.52 23.51 -30.43
N ASP A 166 -20.40 22.59 -31.36
CA ASP A 166 -20.45 22.81 -32.79
C ASP A 166 -21.85 23.34 -33.12
N GLU A 167 -21.93 24.66 -33.24
CA GLU A 167 -23.14 25.30 -33.78
C GLU A 167 -23.19 25.00 -35.27
N GLY A 168 -24.28 24.33 -35.64
CA GLY A 168 -24.58 23.92 -36.97
C GLY A 168 -24.44 24.99 -38.01
N ASN A 169 -23.98 24.62 -39.19
CA ASN A 169 -24.21 25.37 -40.42
C ASN A 169 -25.18 24.57 -41.31
N GLU A 170 -26.46 24.95 -41.21
CA GLU A 170 -27.41 24.74 -42.30
C GLU A 170 -27.00 25.61 -43.49
N LEU A 171 -26.75 25.00 -44.64
CA LEU A 171 -27.22 25.42 -45.95
C LEU A 171 -26.91 24.30 -46.97
#